data_35d348060e18d954094c8f851225bd10
#
_entry.id   35d348060e18d954094c8f851225bd10
#
_cell.length_a   1.000
_cell.length_b   1.000
_cell.length_c   1.000
_cell.angle_alpha   90.00
_cell.angle_beta   90.00
_cell.angle_gamma   90.00
#
_symmetry.space_group_name_H-M   'P 1'
#
loop_
_entity.id
_entity.type
_entity.pdbx_description
1 polymer ?
#
loop_
_entity_poly.entity_id
_entity_poly.type
_entity_poly.pdbx_seq_one_letter_code
_entity_poly.pdbx_strand_id
1 'polypeptide(L)'
;QGSEVMSQADIACYASKNNGRGMVTVYEPQQGSLHHGRSMMSLEEQWRMIKDNHLLMIARGVASPRVPEACNFWLLTLRLWTSEGEVMEENAFRASLNEPELIRALDRRVFHEFFRNHATAVAGKGLGIALPLSPAGLSNSQLVDEILDLLEHGPLPGRLLHLMIQADVLLREGKAINDNLKKLRHAGCRIILSHIGHDLEIFNQLTPHTADYILLEQDLVNNVHGN
;
A
#
# COMPACT_ATOMS: atom_id res chain seq x y z
N GLN A 1 16.28 -13.74 32.04
CA GLN A 1 15.20 -14.76 31.93
C GLN A 1 13.81 -14.13 31.69
N GLY A 2 13.39 -13.06 32.43
CA GLY A 2 12.04 -12.45 32.24
C GLY A 2 11.90 -11.68 30.93
N SER A 3 12.90 -10.91 30.53
CA SER A 3 12.92 -10.15 29.25
C SER A 3 12.96 -11.06 28.02
N GLU A 4 13.58 -12.20 28.12
CA GLU A 4 13.71 -13.18 27.06
C GLU A 4 12.37 -13.90 26.79
N VAL A 5 11.64 -14.27 27.83
CA VAL A 5 10.29 -14.85 27.71
C VAL A 5 9.30 -13.86 27.11
N MET A 6 9.36 -12.57 27.49
CA MET A 6 8.54 -11.53 26.90
C MET A 6 8.85 -11.34 25.41
N SER A 7 10.12 -11.32 25.03
CA SER A 7 10.53 -11.23 23.63
C SER A 7 10.04 -12.43 22.81
N GLN A 8 10.14 -13.63 23.35
CA GLN A 8 9.64 -14.85 22.70
C GLN A 8 8.12 -14.86 22.54
N ALA A 9 7.38 -14.36 23.54
CA ALA A 9 5.95 -14.21 23.48
C ALA A 9 5.52 -13.17 22.42
N ASP A 10 6.24 -12.06 22.31
CA ASP A 10 5.98 -11.03 21.29
C ASP A 10 6.21 -11.55 19.89
N ILE A 11 7.27 -12.34 19.67
CA ILE A 11 7.55 -12.98 18.37
C ILE A 11 6.41 -13.94 17.99
N ALA A 12 5.98 -14.81 18.92
CA ALA A 12 4.89 -15.74 18.66
C ALA A 12 3.55 -15.01 18.39
N CYS A 13 3.29 -13.94 19.14
CA CYS A 13 2.11 -13.10 18.95
C CYS A 13 2.10 -12.40 17.59
N TYR A 14 3.26 -11.92 17.16
CA TYR A 14 3.41 -11.31 15.81
C TYR A 14 3.24 -12.34 14.69
N ALA A 15 3.82 -13.52 14.84
CA ALA A 15 3.64 -14.63 13.89
C ALA A 15 2.16 -15.04 13.77
N SER A 16 1.43 -15.12 14.90
CA SER A 16 0.00 -15.38 14.93
C SER A 16 -0.83 -14.31 14.20
N LYS A 17 -0.47 -13.03 14.35
CA LYS A 17 -1.14 -11.92 13.65
C LYS A 17 -0.93 -11.98 12.13
N ASN A 18 0.27 -12.38 11.68
CA ASN A 18 0.60 -12.48 10.25
C ASN A 18 0.01 -13.73 9.59
N ASN A 19 -0.26 -14.80 10.36
CA ASN A 19 -0.82 -16.05 9.86
C ASN A 19 -2.35 -16.14 9.97
N GLY A 20 -3.06 -15.00 10.08
CA GLY A 20 -4.51 -14.96 9.95
C GLY A 20 -5.29 -14.70 11.24
N ARG A 21 -4.65 -14.34 12.38
CA ARG A 21 -5.27 -14.04 13.69
C ARG A 21 -6.17 -15.17 14.23
N GLY A 22 -6.40 -15.19 15.54
CA GLY A 22 -7.25 -16.22 16.17
C GLY A 22 -6.61 -17.60 16.32
N MET A 23 -5.32 -17.74 16.04
CA MET A 23 -4.54 -18.97 16.20
C MET A 23 -3.63 -18.90 17.42
N VAL A 24 -3.40 -20.05 18.04
CA VAL A 24 -2.38 -20.22 19.07
C VAL A 24 -1.07 -20.56 18.37
N THR A 25 -0.07 -19.71 18.48
CA THR A 25 1.27 -19.93 17.91
C THR A 25 2.24 -20.15 19.06
N VAL A 26 2.98 -21.25 19.00
CA VAL A 26 4.06 -21.55 19.94
C VAL A 26 5.35 -20.96 19.39
N TYR A 27 6.14 -20.32 20.25
CA TYR A 27 7.46 -19.85 19.86
C TYR A 27 8.38 -21.03 19.50
N GLU A 28 8.91 -21.01 18.30
CA GLU A 28 9.96 -21.92 17.86
C GLU A 28 11.27 -21.14 17.65
N PRO A 29 12.42 -21.63 18.16
CA PRO A 29 13.69 -20.93 18.02
C PRO A 29 14.09 -20.61 16.57
N GLN A 30 13.64 -21.43 15.61
CA GLN A 30 13.86 -21.21 14.17
C GLN A 30 13.03 -20.04 13.61
N GLN A 31 11.85 -19.76 14.18
CA GLN A 31 11.05 -18.56 13.82
C GLN A 31 11.72 -17.29 14.31
N GLY A 32 12.36 -17.35 15.48
CA GLY A 32 13.17 -16.26 16.01
C GLY A 32 14.37 -15.90 15.13
N SER A 33 15.02 -16.89 14.51
CA SER A 33 16.16 -16.62 13.61
C SER A 33 15.77 -16.00 12.29
N LEU A 34 14.57 -16.26 11.78
CA LEU A 34 14.02 -15.59 10.59
C LEU A 34 13.60 -14.13 10.87
N HIS A 35 13.30 -13.80 12.14
CA HIS A 35 12.92 -12.44 12.55
C HIS A 35 14.03 -11.68 13.28
N HIS A 36 15.03 -12.37 13.87
CA HIS A 36 16.20 -11.74 14.50
C HIS A 36 17.27 -11.27 13.50
N GLY A 37 17.20 -11.69 12.25
CA GLY A 37 18.05 -11.17 11.17
C GLY A 37 17.58 -9.82 10.60
N ARG A 38 16.38 -9.34 10.93
CA ARG A 38 15.96 -7.97 10.63
C ARG A 38 16.36 -7.08 11.81
N SER A 39 17.63 -6.73 11.87
CA SER A 39 18.03 -5.49 12.56
C SER A 39 17.00 -4.42 12.20
N MET A 40 16.38 -3.80 13.20
CA MET A 40 15.51 -2.65 12.93
C MET A 40 16.37 -1.67 12.15
N MET A 41 16.02 -1.44 10.88
CA MET A 41 16.75 -0.50 10.04
C MET A 41 16.84 0.81 10.77
N SER A 42 18.03 1.38 10.84
CA SER A 42 18.21 2.69 11.43
C SER A 42 17.42 3.73 10.64
N LEU A 43 17.03 4.81 11.28
CA LEU A 43 16.32 5.92 10.63
C LEU A 43 17.10 6.44 9.40
N GLU A 44 18.42 6.48 9.50
CA GLU A 44 19.31 6.90 8.41
C GLU A 44 19.26 5.92 7.22
N GLU A 45 19.23 4.64 7.48
CA GLU A 45 19.12 3.59 6.47
C GLU A 45 17.74 3.63 5.77
N GLN A 46 16.65 3.82 6.53
CA GLN A 46 15.32 4.01 5.97
C GLN A 46 15.27 5.23 5.04
N TRP A 47 15.85 6.36 5.44
CA TRP A 47 15.96 7.56 4.58
C TRP A 47 16.80 7.29 3.33
N ARG A 48 17.90 6.56 3.46
CA ARG A 48 18.74 6.18 2.32
C ARG A 48 17.97 5.34 1.32
N MET A 49 17.26 4.31 1.78
CA MET A 49 16.45 3.45 0.91
C MET A 49 15.36 4.23 0.15
N ILE A 50 14.75 5.24 0.79
CA ILE A 50 13.76 6.08 0.11
C ILE A 50 14.40 7.03 -0.89
N LYS A 51 15.58 7.58 -0.62
CA LYS A 51 16.25 8.58 -1.45
C LYS A 51 17.02 7.98 -2.63
N ASP A 52 17.71 6.88 -2.39
CA ASP A 52 18.52 6.21 -3.41
C ASP A 52 17.65 5.32 -4.30
N ASN A 53 18.13 4.94 -5.49
CA ASN A 53 17.38 4.16 -6.48
C ASN A 53 17.15 2.69 -6.09
N HIS A 54 16.76 2.45 -4.84
CA HIS A 54 16.45 1.12 -4.33
C HIS A 54 14.99 0.70 -4.56
N LEU A 55 14.18 1.56 -5.18
CA LEU A 55 12.76 1.35 -5.40
C LEU A 55 12.52 0.68 -6.76
N LEU A 56 11.98 -0.53 -6.74
CA LEU A 56 11.51 -1.24 -7.93
C LEU A 56 9.99 -1.18 -7.99
N MET A 57 9.44 -0.68 -9.09
CA MET A 57 8.01 -0.65 -9.36
C MET A 57 7.61 -1.83 -10.22
N ILE A 58 6.70 -2.67 -9.72
CA ILE A 58 6.17 -3.82 -10.43
C ILE A 58 4.71 -3.59 -10.76
N ALA A 59 4.34 -3.62 -12.04
CA ALA A 59 2.97 -3.48 -12.46
C ALA A 59 2.37 -4.85 -12.81
N ARG A 60 1.20 -5.16 -12.24
CA ARG A 60 0.39 -6.35 -12.56
C ARG A 60 -0.91 -5.92 -13.22
N GLY A 61 -1.26 -6.57 -14.33
CA GLY A 61 -2.54 -6.33 -15.00
C GLY A 61 -3.71 -6.87 -14.17
N VAL A 62 -4.77 -6.08 -14.10
CA VAL A 62 -6.07 -6.47 -13.53
C VAL A 62 -7.06 -6.59 -14.69
N ALA A 63 -7.61 -7.78 -14.88
CA ALA A 63 -8.54 -8.09 -15.96
C ALA A 63 -9.89 -8.55 -15.41
N SER A 64 -10.94 -8.41 -16.22
CA SER A 64 -12.23 -9.00 -15.89
C SER A 64 -12.20 -10.52 -16.11
N PRO A 65 -12.78 -11.34 -15.21
CA PRO A 65 -12.93 -12.78 -15.45
C PRO A 65 -13.72 -13.12 -16.71
N ARG A 66 -14.56 -12.19 -17.20
CA ARG A 66 -15.37 -12.36 -18.43
C ARG A 66 -14.55 -12.10 -19.69
N VAL A 67 -13.49 -11.32 -19.60
CA VAL A 67 -12.60 -10.95 -20.73
C VAL A 67 -11.17 -10.94 -20.19
N PRO A 68 -10.58 -12.11 -19.92
CA PRO A 68 -9.28 -12.20 -19.24
C PRO A 68 -8.11 -11.66 -20.06
N GLU A 69 -8.26 -11.57 -21.38
CA GLU A 69 -7.24 -10.99 -22.26
C GLU A 69 -7.22 -9.45 -22.22
N ALA A 70 -8.29 -8.81 -21.72
CA ALA A 70 -8.40 -7.37 -21.63
C ALA A 70 -7.97 -6.87 -20.25
N CYS A 71 -6.80 -6.24 -20.18
CA CYS A 71 -6.37 -5.54 -18.97
C CYS A 71 -7.23 -4.27 -18.77
N ASN A 72 -7.90 -4.14 -17.63
CA ASN A 72 -8.69 -2.96 -17.30
C ASN A 72 -7.83 -1.83 -16.75
N PHE A 73 -6.90 -2.16 -15.88
CA PHE A 73 -5.90 -1.26 -15.31
C PHE A 73 -4.73 -2.07 -14.75
N TRP A 74 -3.67 -1.38 -14.41
CA TRP A 74 -2.48 -1.97 -13.81
C TRP A 74 -2.42 -1.64 -12.34
N LEU A 75 -2.10 -2.63 -11.51
CA LEU A 75 -1.86 -2.47 -10.09
C LEU A 75 -0.35 -2.39 -9.87
N LEU A 76 0.12 -1.26 -9.34
CA LEU A 76 1.53 -1.05 -9.02
C LEU A 76 1.80 -1.50 -7.60
N THR A 77 2.81 -2.33 -7.44
CA THR A 77 3.37 -2.74 -6.16
C THR A 77 4.84 -2.38 -6.09
N LEU A 78 5.32 -2.10 -4.90
CA LEU A 78 6.69 -1.70 -4.67
C LEU A 78 7.52 -2.87 -4.14
N ARG A 79 8.78 -2.89 -4.56
CA ARG A 79 9.82 -3.70 -3.96
C ARG A 79 11.03 -2.83 -3.70
N LEU A 80 11.72 -3.09 -2.63
CA LEU A 80 12.91 -2.33 -2.27
C LEU A 80 14.11 -3.28 -2.19
N TRP A 81 15.22 -2.84 -2.76
CA TRP A 81 16.50 -3.51 -2.59
C TRP A 81 17.12 -3.05 -1.29
N THR A 82 17.50 -3.99 -0.43
CA THR A 82 18.30 -3.70 0.77
C THR A 82 19.76 -3.51 0.42
N SER A 83 20.53 -2.92 1.32
CA SER A 83 21.99 -2.79 1.19
C SER A 83 22.70 -4.15 1.10
N GLU A 84 22.05 -5.20 1.58
CA GLU A 84 22.56 -6.58 1.56
C GLU A 84 22.21 -7.31 0.24
N GLY A 85 21.52 -6.64 -0.69
CA GLY A 85 21.12 -7.20 -1.98
C GLY A 85 19.85 -8.06 -1.93
N GLU A 86 19.12 -8.02 -0.83
CA GLU A 86 17.82 -8.69 -0.70
C GLU A 86 16.69 -7.81 -1.21
N VAL A 87 15.59 -8.44 -1.63
CA VAL A 87 14.37 -7.75 -2.05
C VAL A 87 13.35 -7.76 -0.93
N MET A 88 12.97 -6.58 -0.46
CA MET A 88 11.93 -6.41 0.55
C MET A 88 10.59 -6.07 -0.10
N GLU A 89 9.53 -6.75 0.33
CA GLU A 89 8.16 -6.44 -0.06
C GLU A 89 7.70 -5.10 0.52
N GLU A 90 6.85 -4.37 -0.22
CA GLU A 90 6.32 -3.07 0.20
C GLU A 90 5.72 -3.08 1.60
N ASN A 91 4.84 -4.05 1.89
CA ASN A 91 4.17 -4.13 3.19
C ASN A 91 5.17 -4.31 4.35
N ALA A 92 6.20 -5.11 4.14
CA ALA A 92 7.25 -5.31 5.14
C ALA A 92 8.07 -4.03 5.35
N PHE A 93 8.36 -3.28 4.28
CA PHE A 93 9.07 -2.00 4.37
C PHE A 93 8.20 -0.94 5.05
N ARG A 94 6.94 -0.76 4.61
CA ARG A 94 6.03 0.20 5.24
C ARG A 94 5.81 -0.09 6.73
N ALA A 95 5.71 -1.36 7.12
CA ALA A 95 5.60 -1.76 8.52
C ALA A 95 6.86 -1.45 9.34
N SER A 96 8.03 -1.30 8.70
CA SER A 96 9.27 -0.89 9.37
C SER A 96 9.39 0.62 9.55
N LEU A 97 8.58 1.42 8.82
CA LEU A 97 8.60 2.88 8.92
C LEU A 97 7.78 3.33 10.12
N ASN A 98 8.44 3.85 11.13
CA ASN A 98 7.80 4.32 12.36
C ASN A 98 7.43 5.80 12.33
N GLU A 99 8.05 6.57 11.40
CA GLU A 99 7.88 8.01 11.32
C GLU A 99 6.91 8.38 10.16
N PRO A 100 5.83 9.13 10.44
CA PRO A 100 4.90 9.57 9.40
C PRO A 100 5.58 10.36 8.27
N GLU A 101 6.70 11.04 8.56
CA GLU A 101 7.47 11.76 7.56
C GLU A 101 8.16 10.86 6.56
N LEU A 102 8.68 9.72 7.00
CA LEU A 102 9.25 8.69 6.11
C LEU A 102 8.19 8.10 5.19
N ILE A 103 7.00 7.82 5.75
CA ILE A 103 5.88 7.29 4.98
C ILE A 103 5.46 8.30 3.90
N ARG A 104 5.35 9.59 4.24
CA ARG A 104 5.05 10.66 3.27
C ARG A 104 6.16 10.82 2.22
N ALA A 105 7.43 10.71 2.65
CA ALA A 105 8.55 10.79 1.73
C ALA A 105 8.56 9.62 0.73
N LEU A 106 8.20 8.41 1.18
CA LEU A 106 8.04 7.25 0.30
C LEU A 106 6.91 7.49 -0.71
N ASP A 107 5.73 7.93 -0.26
CA ASP A 107 4.62 8.22 -1.16
C ASP A 107 5.01 9.28 -2.19
N ARG A 108 5.60 10.41 -1.74
CA ARG A 108 6.12 11.46 -2.66
C ARG A 108 7.08 10.88 -3.68
N ARG A 109 8.04 10.05 -3.25
CA ARG A 109 9.00 9.41 -4.14
C ARG A 109 8.30 8.53 -5.18
N VAL A 110 7.33 7.73 -4.79
CA VAL A 110 6.57 6.84 -5.68
C VAL A 110 5.87 7.66 -6.77
N PHE A 111 5.14 8.72 -6.41
CA PHE A 111 4.44 9.54 -7.38
C PHE A 111 5.41 10.24 -8.34
N HIS A 112 6.44 10.91 -7.83
CA HIS A 112 7.42 11.60 -8.67
C HIS A 112 8.17 10.63 -9.61
N GLU A 113 8.60 9.48 -9.11
CA GLU A 113 9.29 8.47 -9.91
C GLU A 113 8.39 7.91 -11.01
N PHE A 114 7.14 7.59 -10.67
CA PHE A 114 6.16 7.12 -11.64
C PHE A 114 5.89 8.16 -12.72
N PHE A 115 5.59 9.40 -12.34
CA PHE A 115 5.28 10.45 -13.31
C PHE A 115 6.46 10.79 -14.20
N ARG A 116 7.68 10.77 -13.67
CA ARG A 116 8.91 11.02 -14.43
C ARG A 116 9.18 9.95 -15.48
N ASN A 117 9.05 8.67 -15.11
CA ASN A 117 9.60 7.57 -15.89
C ASN A 117 8.53 6.72 -16.62
N HIS A 118 7.28 6.71 -16.14
CA HIS A 118 6.27 5.75 -16.59
C HIS A 118 4.97 6.37 -17.08
N ALA A 119 4.61 7.57 -16.63
CA ALA A 119 3.31 8.18 -16.90
C ALA A 119 3.01 8.35 -18.39
N THR A 120 4.00 8.75 -19.21
CA THR A 120 3.84 8.90 -20.65
C THR A 120 3.51 7.56 -21.33
N ALA A 121 4.21 6.49 -20.95
CA ALA A 121 3.98 5.17 -21.53
C ALA A 121 2.60 4.60 -21.14
N VAL A 122 2.16 4.82 -19.91
CA VAL A 122 0.84 4.39 -19.41
C VAL A 122 -0.27 5.20 -20.09
N ALA A 123 -0.12 6.51 -20.18
CA ALA A 123 -1.08 7.37 -20.87
C ALA A 123 -1.25 6.98 -22.34
N GLY A 124 -0.15 6.69 -23.03
CA GLY A 124 -0.15 6.25 -24.43
C GLY A 124 -0.88 4.93 -24.67
N LYS A 125 -0.95 4.06 -23.66
CA LYS A 125 -1.73 2.81 -23.71
C LYS A 125 -3.21 3.02 -23.39
N GLY A 126 -3.58 4.16 -22.80
CA GLY A 126 -4.95 4.46 -22.38
C GLY A 126 -5.46 3.57 -21.23
N LEU A 127 -4.57 2.88 -20.53
CA LEU A 127 -4.91 2.00 -19.39
C LEU A 127 -4.74 2.74 -18.07
N GLY A 128 -5.62 2.43 -17.11
CA GLY A 128 -5.49 2.94 -15.75
C GLY A 128 -4.28 2.34 -15.03
N ILE A 129 -3.77 3.08 -14.05
CA ILE A 129 -2.71 2.64 -13.13
C ILE A 129 -3.12 2.91 -11.69
N ALA A 130 -3.04 1.93 -10.84
CA ALA A 130 -3.28 2.05 -9.41
C ALA A 130 -1.96 2.25 -8.67
N LEU A 131 -1.82 3.38 -7.99
CA LEU A 131 -0.68 3.71 -7.13
C LEU A 131 -1.10 3.69 -5.65
N PRO A 132 -0.28 3.12 -4.76
CA PRO A 132 -0.54 3.17 -3.33
C PRO A 132 -0.37 4.59 -2.80
N LEU A 133 -1.32 5.02 -1.96
CA LEU A 133 -1.25 6.26 -1.20
C LEU A 133 -1.57 5.96 0.26
N SER A 134 -0.61 6.23 1.13
CA SER A 134 -0.76 5.97 2.56
C SER A 134 -1.72 6.97 3.21
N PRO A 135 -2.23 6.62 4.42
CA PRO A 135 -2.97 7.55 5.26
C PRO A 135 -2.23 8.84 5.55
N ALA A 136 -0.93 8.69 5.88
CA ALA A 136 -0.06 9.83 6.17
C ALA A 136 0.14 10.73 4.93
N GLY A 137 0.19 10.13 3.74
CA GLY A 137 0.24 10.87 2.48
C GLY A 137 -1.09 11.55 2.16
N LEU A 138 -2.21 10.84 2.29
CA LEU A 138 -3.53 11.38 2.00
C LEU A 138 -3.94 12.50 2.97
N SER A 139 -3.52 12.45 4.23
CA SER A 139 -3.76 13.53 5.21
C SER A 139 -2.90 14.77 4.98
N ASN A 140 -1.83 14.67 4.19
CA ASN A 140 -0.91 15.77 3.92
C ASN A 140 -1.35 16.55 2.68
N SER A 141 -1.93 17.75 2.89
CA SER A 141 -2.45 18.60 1.80
C SER A 141 -1.34 19.01 0.82
N GLN A 142 -0.11 19.22 1.28
CA GLN A 142 1.00 19.56 0.40
C GLN A 142 1.31 18.42 -0.59
N LEU A 143 1.36 17.18 -0.13
CA LEU A 143 1.58 16.03 -1.03
C LEU A 143 0.42 15.86 -2.01
N VAL A 144 -0.81 16.07 -1.54
CA VAL A 144 -1.99 16.01 -2.42
C VAL A 144 -1.92 17.11 -3.49
N ASP A 145 -1.56 18.33 -3.13
CA ASP A 145 -1.41 19.43 -4.08
C ASP A 145 -0.26 19.15 -5.08
N GLU A 146 0.85 18.52 -4.66
CA GLU A 146 1.92 18.03 -5.56
C GLU A 146 1.39 16.96 -6.55
N ILE A 147 0.55 16.02 -6.09
CA ILE A 147 -0.07 15.02 -6.97
C ILE A 147 -0.99 15.69 -8.00
N LEU A 148 -1.76 16.67 -7.58
CA LEU A 148 -2.63 17.44 -8.48
C LEU A 148 -1.83 18.22 -9.52
N ASP A 149 -0.71 18.83 -9.14
CA ASP A 149 0.22 19.51 -10.05
C ASP A 149 0.82 18.53 -11.08
N LEU A 150 1.23 17.34 -10.65
CA LEU A 150 1.69 16.27 -11.53
C LEU A 150 0.62 15.82 -12.54
N LEU A 151 -0.65 15.84 -12.16
CA LEU A 151 -1.77 15.50 -13.05
C LEU A 151 -2.08 16.66 -14.03
N GLU A 152 -2.03 17.88 -13.56
CA GLU A 152 -2.34 19.07 -14.37
C GLU A 152 -1.29 19.31 -15.46
N HIS A 153 0.00 19.16 -15.12
CA HIS A 153 1.11 19.44 -16.02
C HIS A 153 1.74 18.18 -16.63
N GLY A 154 1.37 17.00 -16.15
CA GLY A 154 1.91 15.72 -16.60
C GLY A 154 1.12 15.08 -17.76
N PRO A 155 1.64 13.98 -18.32
CA PRO A 155 1.02 13.31 -19.44
C PRO A 155 -0.17 12.42 -19.09
N LEU A 156 -0.37 12.10 -17.78
CA LEU A 156 -1.38 11.14 -17.32
C LEU A 156 -2.66 11.88 -16.92
N PRO A 157 -3.79 11.66 -17.65
CA PRO A 157 -5.07 12.22 -17.22
C PRO A 157 -5.55 11.59 -15.90
N GLY A 158 -6.16 12.40 -15.03
CA GLY A 158 -6.64 11.95 -13.71
C GLY A 158 -7.51 10.69 -13.76
N ARG A 159 -8.36 10.52 -14.78
CA ARG A 159 -9.21 9.33 -14.96
C ARG A 159 -8.44 8.02 -15.11
N LEU A 160 -7.16 8.07 -15.45
CA LEU A 160 -6.29 6.91 -15.54
C LEU A 160 -5.49 6.66 -14.25
N LEU A 161 -5.46 7.61 -13.32
CA LEU A 161 -4.84 7.43 -12.00
C LEU A 161 -5.86 6.87 -11.02
N HIS A 162 -5.59 5.68 -10.51
CA HIS A 162 -6.33 5.07 -9.42
C HIS A 162 -5.49 5.15 -8.14
N LEU A 163 -6.07 5.65 -7.06
CA LEU A 163 -5.41 5.76 -5.76
C LEU A 163 -5.82 4.57 -4.90
N MET A 164 -4.85 3.75 -4.54
CA MET A 164 -5.07 2.60 -3.67
C MET A 164 -4.85 3.02 -2.22
N ILE A 165 -5.92 3.01 -1.43
CA ILE A 165 -5.99 3.51 -0.06
C ILE A 165 -6.45 2.39 0.86
N GLN A 166 -5.91 2.31 2.07
CA GLN A 166 -6.37 1.35 3.08
C GLN A 166 -7.77 1.71 3.57
N ALA A 167 -8.68 0.75 3.57
CA ALA A 167 -10.10 0.99 3.85
C ALA A 167 -10.37 1.46 5.29
N ASP A 168 -9.64 0.93 6.27
CA ASP A 168 -9.79 1.27 7.67
C ASP A 168 -9.53 2.76 7.98
N VAL A 169 -8.70 3.39 7.16
CA VAL A 169 -8.36 4.81 7.30
C VAL A 169 -9.51 5.72 6.94
N LEU A 170 -10.24 5.41 5.86
CA LEU A 170 -11.42 6.18 5.47
C LEU A 170 -12.52 6.17 6.53
N LEU A 171 -12.53 5.14 7.39
CA LEU A 171 -13.52 4.95 8.42
C LEU A 171 -13.16 5.64 9.75
N ARG A 172 -11.87 5.81 10.01
CA ARG A 172 -11.36 6.30 11.31
C ARG A 172 -10.97 7.77 11.31
N GLU A 173 -10.51 8.30 10.18
CA GLU A 173 -9.95 9.64 10.12
C GLU A 173 -10.82 10.59 9.31
N GLY A 174 -11.35 11.57 9.98
CA GLY A 174 -12.39 12.48 9.54
C GLY A 174 -12.01 13.49 8.44
N LYS A 175 -12.35 14.75 8.70
CA LYS A 175 -12.53 15.83 7.72
C LYS A 175 -11.35 16.10 6.77
N ALA A 176 -10.09 16.04 7.25
CA ALA A 176 -8.92 16.39 6.44
C ALA A 176 -8.70 15.42 5.26
N ILE A 177 -8.82 14.11 5.53
CA ILE A 177 -8.71 13.05 4.51
C ILE A 177 -9.84 13.19 3.48
N ASN A 178 -11.07 13.43 3.95
CA ASN A 178 -12.22 13.59 3.07
C ASN A 178 -12.08 14.78 2.12
N ASP A 179 -11.54 15.90 2.58
CA ASP A 179 -11.36 17.09 1.75
C ASP A 179 -10.27 16.88 0.68
N ASN A 180 -9.15 16.23 1.05
CA ASN A 180 -8.10 15.87 0.10
C ASN A 180 -8.59 14.82 -0.91
N LEU A 181 -9.36 13.83 -0.46
CA LEU A 181 -9.96 12.85 -1.35
C LEU A 181 -10.93 13.48 -2.36
N LYS A 182 -11.74 14.46 -1.94
CA LYS A 182 -12.58 15.22 -2.85
C LYS A 182 -11.78 15.95 -3.92
N LYS A 183 -10.67 16.61 -3.55
CA LYS A 183 -9.79 17.29 -4.53
C LYS A 183 -9.29 16.30 -5.59
N LEU A 184 -8.78 15.13 -5.16
CA LEU A 184 -8.28 14.10 -6.06
C LEU A 184 -9.39 13.54 -6.97
N ARG A 185 -10.59 13.32 -6.43
CA ARG A 185 -11.75 12.91 -7.24
C ARG A 185 -12.17 13.97 -8.24
N HIS A 186 -12.14 15.26 -7.90
CA HIS A 186 -12.43 16.35 -8.84
C HIS A 186 -11.41 16.42 -9.99
N ALA A 187 -10.16 16.04 -9.73
CA ALA A 187 -9.15 15.89 -10.78
C ALA A 187 -9.36 14.63 -11.65
N GLY A 188 -10.40 13.83 -11.35
CA GLY A 188 -10.78 12.64 -12.10
C GLY A 188 -10.19 11.34 -11.58
N CYS A 189 -9.42 11.35 -10.49
CA CYS A 189 -8.83 10.14 -9.90
C CYS A 189 -9.92 9.17 -9.43
N ARG A 190 -9.66 7.87 -9.60
CA ARG A 190 -10.47 6.79 -9.05
C ARG A 190 -9.89 6.28 -7.75
N ILE A 191 -10.74 5.72 -6.90
CA ILE A 191 -10.35 5.21 -5.59
C ILE A 191 -10.51 3.70 -5.56
N ILE A 192 -9.45 3.02 -5.12
CA ILE A 192 -9.45 1.59 -4.80
C ILE A 192 -9.27 1.48 -3.29
N LEU A 193 -10.22 0.86 -2.60
CA LEU A 193 -10.03 0.49 -1.20
C LEU A 193 -9.34 -0.87 -1.11
N SER A 194 -8.24 -0.91 -0.38
CA SER A 194 -7.45 -2.12 -0.12
C SER A 194 -7.52 -2.53 1.35
N HIS A 195 -6.96 -3.70 1.67
CA HIS A 195 -6.95 -4.28 3.02
C HIS A 195 -8.35 -4.40 3.62
N ILE A 196 -9.32 -4.79 2.79
CA ILE A 196 -10.63 -5.19 3.27
C ILE A 196 -10.52 -6.66 3.68
N GLY A 197 -10.37 -6.86 5.01
CA GLY A 197 -10.32 -8.16 5.64
C GLY A 197 -11.68 -8.60 6.16
N HIS A 198 -11.68 -9.38 7.24
CA HIS A 198 -12.90 -9.95 7.85
C HIS A 198 -13.77 -8.93 8.62
N ASP A 199 -13.40 -7.66 8.65
CA ASP A 199 -14.19 -6.62 9.31
C ASP A 199 -15.38 -6.22 8.43
N LEU A 200 -16.52 -6.86 8.69
CA LEU A 200 -17.75 -6.61 7.96
C LEU A 200 -18.34 -5.21 8.20
N GLU A 201 -17.92 -4.49 9.25
CA GLU A 201 -18.38 -3.12 9.51
C GLU A 201 -17.95 -2.17 8.38
N ILE A 202 -16.83 -2.46 7.74
CA ILE A 202 -16.36 -1.72 6.57
C ILE A 202 -17.41 -1.74 5.46
N PHE A 203 -18.00 -2.90 5.19
CA PHE A 203 -19.00 -3.04 4.11
C PHE A 203 -20.27 -2.23 4.38
N ASN A 204 -20.67 -2.07 5.64
CA ASN A 204 -21.84 -1.25 6.01
C ASN A 204 -21.64 0.25 5.78
N GLN A 205 -20.39 0.69 5.70
CA GLN A 205 -20.02 2.09 5.48
C GLN A 205 -19.65 2.40 4.03
N LEU A 206 -19.53 1.38 3.19
CA LEU A 206 -19.26 1.55 1.76
C LEU A 206 -20.50 2.09 1.06
N THR A 207 -20.31 3.21 0.41
CA THR A 207 -21.30 3.79 -0.50
C THR A 207 -20.73 3.83 -1.92
N PRO A 208 -21.55 3.92 -2.96
CA PRO A 208 -21.07 4.11 -4.34
C PRO A 208 -20.15 5.33 -4.53
N HIS A 209 -20.17 6.25 -3.55
CA HIS A 209 -19.33 7.45 -3.57
C HIS A 209 -18.01 7.27 -2.80
N THR A 210 -17.85 6.16 -2.07
CA THR A 210 -16.66 5.93 -1.25
C THR A 210 -15.50 5.40 -2.09
N ALA A 211 -15.76 4.46 -2.98
CA ALA A 211 -14.74 3.81 -3.83
C ALA A 211 -15.29 3.42 -5.19
N ASP A 212 -14.41 3.37 -6.18
CA ASP A 212 -14.70 2.85 -7.51
C ASP A 212 -14.42 1.35 -7.60
N TYR A 213 -13.46 0.87 -6.81
CA TYR A 213 -13.07 -0.54 -6.72
C TYR A 213 -12.74 -0.93 -5.28
N ILE A 214 -12.85 -2.23 -5.03
CA ILE A 214 -12.49 -2.87 -3.77
C ILE A 214 -11.48 -3.97 -4.07
N LEU A 215 -10.37 -3.98 -3.36
CA LEU A 215 -9.37 -5.04 -3.39
C LEU A 215 -9.55 -5.90 -2.13
N LEU A 216 -10.09 -7.09 -2.33
CA LEU A 216 -10.26 -8.07 -1.25
C LEU A 216 -8.92 -8.74 -0.92
N GLU A 217 -8.72 -9.04 0.36
CA GLU A 217 -7.59 -9.87 0.78
C GLU A 217 -7.75 -11.30 0.26
N GLN A 218 -6.63 -11.94 -0.04
CA GLN A 218 -6.61 -13.27 -0.65
C GLN A 218 -7.32 -14.33 0.22
N ASP A 219 -7.21 -14.19 1.54
CA ASP A 219 -7.85 -15.09 2.50
C ASP A 219 -9.39 -15.06 2.42
N LEU A 220 -9.97 -13.89 2.14
CA LEU A 220 -11.41 -13.77 1.90
C LEU A 220 -11.83 -14.50 0.62
N VAL A 221 -11.02 -14.39 -0.43
CA VAL A 221 -11.33 -15.00 -1.73
C VAL A 221 -11.18 -16.51 -1.69
N ASN A 222 -10.15 -17.02 -0.99
CA ASN A 222 -9.90 -18.46 -0.86
C ASN A 222 -11.00 -19.18 -0.06
N ASN A 223 -11.63 -18.52 0.90
CA ASN A 223 -12.67 -19.09 1.74
C ASN A 223 -14.07 -19.10 1.08
N VAL A 224 -14.27 -18.37 -0.02
CA VAL A 224 -15.56 -18.34 -0.75
C VAL A 224 -15.81 -19.65 -1.53
N HIS A 225 -14.79 -20.43 -1.85
CA HIS A 225 -14.92 -21.70 -2.58
C HIS A 225 -15.07 -22.93 -1.67
N GLY A 226 -15.20 -22.76 -0.36
CA GLY A 226 -15.23 -23.84 0.64
C GLY A 226 -16.62 -24.16 1.23
N ASN A 227 -17.72 -23.62 0.69
CA ASN A 227 -19.10 -23.96 1.09
C ASN A 227 -19.95 -24.35 -0.11
#